data_a3a862203e901896fb2182d617311030
#
_entry.id   a3a862203e901896fb2182d617311030
#
_cell.length_a   1.000
_cell.length_b   1.000
_cell.length_c   1.000
_cell.angle_alpha   90.00
_cell.angle_beta   90.00
_cell.angle_gamma   90.00
#
_symmetry.space_group_name_H-M   'P 1'
#
loop_
_entity.id
_entity.type
_entity.pdbx_description
1 polymer ?
#
loop_
_entity_poly.entity_id
_entity_poly.type
_entity_poly.pdbx_seq_one_letter_code
_entity_poly.pdbx_strand_id
1 'polypeptide(L)'
;TTIIDTISDLIYIENKKGGISMEISVGMKGEVSTLVEREDTAYEVGSGSLLVYATPCMVALMEGAACEAINDALPDNKTSVGVELAISHLSATPVGLEVRAEAEVTAVEGNMITFCVSAFDESGKIGEGTHKRAVITTERFLEKTYAKL
;
A
#
# COMPACT_ATOMS: atom_id res chain seq x y z
N THR A 1 -0.42 -9.42 -20.47
CA THR A 1 -0.27 -9.70 -19.02
C THR A 1 1.01 -10.48 -18.85
N THR A 2 2.03 -9.88 -18.23
CA THR A 2 3.28 -10.59 -17.96
C THR A 2 3.01 -11.52 -16.76
N ILE A 3 2.99 -12.82 -17.03
CA ILE A 3 2.88 -13.82 -15.96
C ILE A 3 4.27 -13.92 -15.31
N ILE A 4 4.33 -13.72 -14.01
CA ILE A 4 5.55 -13.98 -13.24
C ILE A 4 5.62 -15.50 -13.05
N ASP A 5 6.48 -16.15 -13.81
CA ASP A 5 6.48 -17.61 -13.94
C ASP A 5 7.25 -18.36 -12.86
N THR A 6 8.11 -17.67 -12.08
CA THR A 6 8.90 -18.34 -11.04
C THR A 6 9.05 -17.49 -9.78
N ILE A 7 9.23 -18.18 -8.65
CA ILE A 7 9.57 -17.54 -7.35
C ILE A 7 10.87 -16.74 -7.49
N SER A 8 11.81 -17.21 -8.30
CA SER A 8 13.08 -16.53 -8.56
C SER A 8 12.90 -15.15 -9.20
N ASP A 9 11.93 -14.99 -10.11
CA ASP A 9 11.64 -13.70 -10.76
C ASP A 9 11.03 -12.70 -9.76
N LEU A 10 10.19 -13.20 -8.85
CA LEU A 10 9.60 -12.39 -7.79
C LEU A 10 10.67 -11.92 -6.77
N ILE A 11 11.62 -12.78 -6.43
CA ILE A 11 12.74 -12.44 -5.52
C ILE A 11 13.70 -11.45 -6.17
N TYR A 12 13.93 -11.55 -7.48
CA TYR A 12 14.83 -10.64 -8.22
C TYR A 12 14.37 -9.18 -8.18
N ILE A 13 13.07 -8.93 -8.16
CA ILE A 13 12.51 -7.57 -8.07
C ILE A 13 12.84 -6.91 -6.73
N GLU A 14 12.90 -7.70 -5.65
CA GLU A 14 13.21 -7.24 -4.29
C GLU A 14 14.71 -6.95 -4.07
N ASN A 15 15.60 -7.73 -4.67
CA ASN A 15 17.04 -7.63 -4.46
C ASN A 15 17.72 -6.37 -5.03
N LYS A 16 16.97 -5.46 -5.62
CA LYS A 16 17.49 -4.18 -6.12
C LYS A 16 17.55 -3.07 -5.07
N LYS A 17 17.04 -3.31 -3.89
CA LYS A 17 17.07 -2.33 -2.80
C LYS A 17 18.37 -2.45 -2.01
N GLY A 18 19.46 -1.93 -2.56
CA GLY A 18 20.72 -1.79 -1.80
C GLY A 18 20.61 -0.64 -0.80
N GLY A 19 20.71 -0.89 0.50
CA GLY A 19 20.71 0.14 1.54
C GLY A 19 20.99 -0.43 2.93
N ILE A 20 21.40 0.46 3.85
CA ILE A 20 21.56 0.13 5.28
C ILE A 20 20.15 0.04 5.88
N SER A 21 19.77 -1.12 6.40
CA SER A 21 18.49 -1.31 7.06
C SER A 21 18.46 -0.58 8.41
N MET A 22 17.43 0.25 8.63
CA MET A 22 17.10 0.84 9.93
C MET A 22 15.90 0.09 10.51
N GLU A 23 15.80 0.04 11.85
CA GLU A 23 14.61 -0.52 12.49
C GLU A 23 13.37 0.34 12.21
N ILE A 24 12.23 -0.33 12.02
CA ILE A 24 10.93 0.34 11.91
C ILE A 24 10.55 0.88 13.28
N SER A 25 10.16 2.15 13.34
CA SER A 25 9.77 2.83 14.57
C SER A 25 8.51 3.66 14.41
N VAL A 26 7.79 3.84 15.50
CA VAL A 26 6.63 4.75 15.59
C VAL A 26 7.03 6.14 15.12
N GLY A 27 6.18 6.77 14.32
CA GLY A 27 6.39 8.10 13.76
C GLY A 27 6.97 8.12 12.35
N MET A 28 7.42 6.98 11.80
CA MET A 28 7.83 6.90 10.39
C MET A 28 6.65 7.22 9.49
N LYS A 29 6.89 8.06 8.47
CA LYS A 29 5.86 8.58 7.57
C LYS A 29 6.17 8.28 6.12
N GLY A 30 5.09 8.10 5.34
CA GLY A 30 5.17 7.98 3.90
C GLY A 30 4.04 8.74 3.23
N GLU A 31 4.26 9.16 2.00
CA GLU A 31 3.30 9.89 1.20
C GLU A 31 3.44 9.49 -0.27
N VAL A 32 2.32 9.32 -0.94
CA VAL A 32 2.23 9.04 -2.38
C VAL A 32 1.10 9.84 -2.98
N SER A 33 1.25 10.24 -4.25
CA SER A 33 0.26 11.00 -5.01
C SER A 33 0.03 10.38 -6.38
N THR A 34 -1.15 10.57 -6.92
CA THR A 34 -1.50 10.19 -8.29
C THR A 34 -2.61 11.08 -8.84
N LEU A 35 -2.69 11.17 -10.17
CA LEU A 35 -3.81 11.79 -10.85
C LEU A 35 -4.95 10.77 -10.99
N VAL A 36 -6.18 11.15 -10.65
CA VAL A 36 -7.34 10.28 -10.86
C VAL A 36 -7.67 10.23 -12.35
N GLU A 37 -7.51 9.05 -12.93
CA GLU A 37 -7.83 8.78 -14.33
C GLU A 37 -9.12 7.95 -14.42
N ARG A 38 -9.65 7.77 -15.64
CA ARG A 38 -10.87 6.99 -15.85
C ARG A 38 -10.76 5.56 -15.33
N GLU A 39 -9.58 4.93 -15.50
CA GLU A 39 -9.29 3.56 -15.05
C GLU A 39 -9.38 3.40 -13.53
N ASP A 40 -9.29 4.50 -12.78
CA ASP A 40 -9.32 4.54 -11.31
C ASP A 40 -10.73 4.74 -10.75
N THR A 41 -11.75 4.75 -11.61
CA THR A 41 -13.13 4.99 -11.18
C THR A 41 -13.84 3.73 -10.72
N ALA A 42 -14.82 3.91 -9.84
CA ALA A 42 -15.64 2.81 -9.33
C ALA A 42 -16.30 2.00 -10.45
N TYR A 43 -16.76 2.67 -11.51
CA TYR A 43 -17.33 2.02 -12.68
C TYR A 43 -16.34 1.10 -13.38
N GLU A 44 -15.13 1.57 -13.64
CA GLU A 44 -14.10 0.80 -14.38
C GLU A 44 -13.52 -0.36 -13.55
N VAL A 45 -13.30 -0.16 -12.26
CA VAL A 45 -12.76 -1.24 -11.40
C VAL A 45 -13.82 -2.21 -10.91
N GLY A 46 -15.10 -1.92 -11.13
CA GLY A 46 -16.21 -2.79 -10.75
C GLY A 46 -16.61 -2.69 -9.28
N SER A 47 -16.27 -1.60 -8.60
CA SER A 47 -16.62 -1.37 -7.20
C SER A 47 -17.87 -0.48 -7.00
N GLY A 48 -18.49 -0.05 -8.07
CA GLY A 48 -19.68 0.80 -8.08
C GLY A 48 -20.10 1.13 -9.51
N SER A 49 -21.02 2.06 -9.68
CA SER A 49 -21.60 2.40 -10.98
C SER A 49 -21.25 3.81 -11.48
N LEU A 50 -20.45 4.57 -10.73
CA LEU A 50 -20.17 5.96 -11.03
C LEU A 50 -18.71 6.19 -11.47
N LEU A 51 -18.49 7.22 -12.29
CA LEU A 51 -17.16 7.65 -12.73
C LEU A 51 -16.54 8.61 -11.70
N VAL A 52 -16.36 8.11 -10.49
CA VAL A 52 -15.66 8.79 -9.39
C VAL A 52 -14.55 7.89 -8.86
N TYR A 53 -13.55 8.47 -8.22
CA TYR A 53 -12.42 7.74 -7.67
C TYR A 53 -12.88 6.55 -6.83
N ALA A 54 -12.42 5.35 -7.19
CA ALA A 54 -12.85 4.12 -6.55
C ALA A 54 -12.28 3.97 -5.14
N THR A 55 -13.11 3.52 -4.20
CA THR A 55 -12.66 3.20 -2.85
C THR A 55 -11.48 2.22 -2.83
N PRO A 56 -11.49 1.10 -3.61
CA PRO A 56 -10.31 0.23 -3.69
C PRO A 56 -9.04 0.92 -4.16
N CYS A 57 -9.14 1.89 -5.07
CA CYS A 57 -7.98 2.65 -5.55
C CYS A 57 -7.44 3.59 -4.47
N MET A 58 -8.32 4.24 -3.71
CA MET A 58 -7.91 5.05 -2.56
C MET A 58 -7.20 4.20 -1.51
N VAL A 59 -7.74 3.01 -1.21
CA VAL A 59 -7.12 2.06 -0.28
C VAL A 59 -5.75 1.61 -0.78
N ALA A 60 -5.62 1.29 -2.07
CA ALA A 60 -4.32 0.93 -2.66
C ALA A 60 -3.30 2.07 -2.54
N LEU A 61 -3.73 3.32 -2.70
CA LEU A 61 -2.86 4.48 -2.51
C LEU A 61 -2.42 4.62 -1.05
N MET A 62 -3.32 4.38 -0.10
CA MET A 62 -3.00 4.37 1.33
C MET A 62 -2.01 3.24 1.69
N GLU A 63 -2.18 2.06 1.11
CA GLU A 63 -1.21 0.96 1.26
C GLU A 63 0.15 1.34 0.68
N GLY A 64 0.18 2.00 -0.46
CA GLY A 64 1.40 2.54 -1.07
C GLY A 64 2.13 3.53 -0.16
N ALA A 65 1.39 4.42 0.49
CA ALA A 65 1.95 5.36 1.47
C ALA A 65 2.55 4.63 2.69
N ALA A 66 1.87 3.59 3.17
CA ALA A 66 2.39 2.76 4.26
C ALA A 66 3.69 2.03 3.86
N CYS A 67 3.76 1.49 2.66
CA CYS A 67 4.98 0.90 2.12
C CYS A 67 6.11 1.92 2.06
N GLU A 68 5.84 3.12 1.53
CA GLU A 68 6.82 4.21 1.44
C GLU A 68 7.37 4.58 2.82
N ALA A 69 6.54 4.54 3.85
CA ALA A 69 6.94 4.87 5.22
C ALA A 69 8.03 3.94 5.78
N ILE A 70 8.03 2.67 5.40
CA ILE A 70 8.88 1.63 6.05
C ILE A 70 9.86 0.92 5.11
N ASN A 71 9.75 1.08 3.78
CA ASN A 71 10.55 0.30 2.84
C ASN A 71 12.06 0.46 3.06
N ASP A 72 12.54 1.64 3.35
CA ASP A 72 13.97 1.90 3.57
C ASP A 72 14.50 1.28 4.87
N ALA A 73 13.60 0.96 5.81
CA ALA A 73 13.94 0.33 7.08
C ALA A 73 13.92 -1.20 7.03
N LEU A 74 13.54 -1.79 5.90
CA LEU A 74 13.46 -3.25 5.74
C LEU A 74 14.77 -3.80 5.19
N PRO A 75 15.28 -4.93 5.75
CA PRO A 75 16.38 -5.68 5.14
C PRO A 75 16.01 -6.18 3.73
N ASP A 76 17.03 -6.43 2.89
CA ASP A 76 16.84 -6.86 1.50
C ASP A 76 16.04 -8.16 1.34
N ASN A 77 16.10 -9.05 2.35
CA ASN A 77 15.39 -10.34 2.33
C ASN A 77 13.97 -10.25 2.90
N LYS A 78 13.51 -9.06 3.30
CA LYS A 78 12.20 -8.85 3.89
C LYS A 78 11.38 -7.83 3.12
N THR A 79 10.07 -8.00 3.20
CA THR A 79 9.08 -7.04 2.70
C THR A 79 7.88 -7.03 3.64
N SER A 80 6.86 -6.26 3.31
CA SER A 80 5.61 -6.25 4.07
C SER A 80 4.43 -6.58 3.20
N VAL A 81 3.40 -7.18 3.79
CA VAL A 81 2.11 -7.46 3.16
C VAL A 81 0.99 -6.84 3.98
N GLY A 82 -0.05 -6.33 3.31
CA GLY A 82 -1.24 -5.81 3.98
C GLY A 82 -2.06 -6.95 4.59
N VAL A 83 -2.49 -6.78 5.84
CA VAL A 83 -3.26 -7.81 6.56
C VAL A 83 -4.58 -7.31 7.12
N GLU A 84 -4.74 -6.00 7.31
CA GLU A 84 -5.98 -5.43 7.84
C GLU A 84 -6.16 -3.99 7.37
N LEU A 85 -7.40 -3.62 7.09
CA LEU A 85 -7.81 -2.28 6.69
C LEU A 85 -9.15 -1.95 7.32
N ALA A 86 -9.23 -0.79 7.97
CA ALA A 86 -10.48 -0.23 8.48
C ALA A 86 -10.54 1.23 8.03
N ILE A 87 -11.19 1.46 6.88
CA ILE A 87 -11.13 2.72 6.14
C ILE A 87 -12.52 3.29 5.93
N SER A 88 -12.65 4.61 6.09
CA SER A 88 -13.84 5.36 5.70
C SER A 88 -13.50 6.22 4.47
N HIS A 89 -14.32 6.13 3.42
CA HIS A 89 -14.26 6.99 2.25
C HIS A 89 -15.27 8.13 2.45
N LEU A 90 -14.77 9.32 2.76
CA LEU A 90 -15.57 10.43 3.31
C LEU A 90 -16.12 11.36 2.23
N SER A 91 -15.43 11.49 1.10
CA SER A 91 -15.78 12.40 0.02
C SER A 91 -15.37 11.85 -1.33
N ALA A 92 -16.21 11.99 -2.34
CA ALA A 92 -15.93 11.55 -3.70
C ALA A 92 -14.99 12.51 -4.42
N THR A 93 -14.13 11.97 -5.30
CA THR A 93 -13.22 12.74 -6.14
C THR A 93 -13.49 12.46 -7.61
N PRO A 94 -13.64 13.49 -8.47
CA PRO A 94 -13.82 13.29 -9.90
C PRO A 94 -12.50 12.95 -10.61
N VAL A 95 -12.62 12.41 -11.83
CA VAL A 95 -11.49 12.28 -12.76
C VAL A 95 -10.88 13.67 -13.01
N GLY A 96 -9.55 13.71 -13.06
CA GLY A 96 -8.81 14.94 -13.35
C GLY A 96 -8.21 15.67 -12.16
N LEU A 97 -8.59 15.31 -10.94
CA LEU A 97 -7.94 15.83 -9.72
C LEU A 97 -6.80 14.93 -9.27
N GLU A 98 -5.81 15.53 -8.66
CA GLU A 98 -4.76 14.81 -7.96
C GLU A 98 -5.25 14.36 -6.59
N VAL A 99 -4.89 13.15 -6.18
CA VAL A 99 -5.12 12.60 -4.85
C VAL A 99 -3.80 12.25 -4.20
N ARG A 100 -3.72 12.39 -2.89
CA ARG A 100 -2.55 12.16 -2.07
C ARG A 100 -2.92 11.31 -0.87
N ALA A 101 -2.14 10.29 -0.56
CA ALA A 101 -2.28 9.50 0.66
C ALA A 101 -1.07 9.68 1.56
N GLU A 102 -1.31 9.69 2.86
CA GLU A 102 -0.31 9.75 3.91
C GLU A 102 -0.48 8.57 4.85
N ALA A 103 0.64 8.04 5.34
CA ALA A 103 0.65 6.99 6.35
C ALA A 103 1.69 7.30 7.42
N GLU A 104 1.36 6.99 8.67
CA GLU A 104 2.27 7.13 9.80
C GLU A 104 2.21 5.87 10.64
N VAL A 105 3.38 5.34 11.01
CA VAL A 105 3.49 4.20 11.92
C VAL A 105 3.04 4.63 13.31
N THR A 106 2.04 3.94 13.86
CA THR A 106 1.49 4.21 15.20
C THR A 106 1.82 3.13 16.21
N ALA A 107 2.12 1.89 15.77
CA ALA A 107 2.52 0.81 16.65
C ALA A 107 3.40 -0.21 15.91
N VAL A 108 4.35 -0.78 16.62
CA VAL A 108 5.22 -1.87 16.15
C VAL A 108 5.18 -2.98 17.19
N GLU A 109 4.63 -4.13 16.84
CA GLU A 109 4.48 -5.29 17.72
C GLU A 109 5.05 -6.53 17.02
N GLY A 110 6.34 -6.80 17.25
CA GLY A 110 7.04 -7.87 16.53
C GLY A 110 7.06 -7.55 15.03
N ASN A 111 6.52 -8.44 14.22
CA ASN A 111 6.43 -8.28 12.76
C ASN A 111 5.19 -7.50 12.30
N MET A 112 4.31 -7.12 13.21
CA MET A 112 3.07 -6.42 12.89
C MET A 112 3.24 -4.93 13.06
N ILE A 113 2.99 -4.18 11.99
CA ILE A 113 3.10 -2.73 11.95
C ILE A 113 1.72 -2.13 11.74
N THR A 114 1.33 -1.22 12.62
CA THR A 114 0.05 -0.49 12.53
C THR A 114 0.29 0.94 12.05
N PHE A 115 -0.55 1.39 11.13
CA PHE A 115 -0.51 2.72 10.54
C PHE A 115 -1.82 3.47 10.76
N CYS A 116 -1.72 4.76 10.94
CA CYS A 116 -2.80 5.71 10.69
C CYS A 116 -2.66 6.18 9.24
N VAL A 117 -3.74 6.14 8.47
CA VAL A 117 -3.72 6.53 7.04
C VAL A 117 -4.79 7.59 6.75
N SER A 118 -4.48 8.49 5.83
CA SER A 118 -5.40 9.54 5.36
C SER A 118 -5.20 9.75 3.87
N ALA A 119 -6.25 10.17 3.20
CA ALA A 119 -6.19 10.58 1.80
C ALA A 119 -6.89 11.91 1.59
N PHE A 120 -6.38 12.66 0.60
CA PHE A 120 -6.82 14.02 0.29
C PHE A 120 -6.91 14.20 -1.22
N ASP A 121 -7.89 14.97 -1.67
CA ASP A 121 -7.86 15.60 -2.99
C ASP A 121 -7.58 17.10 -2.85
N GLU A 122 -7.69 17.85 -3.95
CA GLU A 122 -7.42 19.29 -3.95
C GLU A 122 -8.42 20.10 -3.12
N SER A 123 -9.57 19.52 -2.77
CA SER A 123 -10.61 20.16 -1.96
C SER A 123 -10.53 19.83 -0.46
N GLY A 124 -9.79 18.80 -0.08
CA GLY A 124 -9.64 18.40 1.31
C GLY A 124 -9.56 16.89 1.53
N LYS A 125 -9.79 16.47 2.76
CA LYS A 125 -9.74 15.06 3.14
C LYS A 125 -10.85 14.26 2.46
N ILE A 126 -10.50 13.14 1.85
CA ILE A 126 -11.44 12.23 1.18
C ILE A 126 -11.56 10.88 1.89
N GLY A 127 -10.62 10.52 2.74
CA GLY A 127 -10.67 9.26 3.48
C GLY A 127 -9.68 9.20 4.63
N GLU A 128 -9.94 8.28 5.56
CA GLU A 128 -9.06 8.03 6.70
C GLU A 128 -9.33 6.67 7.32
N GLY A 129 -8.40 6.20 8.13
CA GLY A 129 -8.57 4.97 8.87
C GLY A 129 -7.26 4.40 9.41
N THR A 130 -7.28 3.09 9.64
CA THR A 130 -6.14 2.33 10.14
C THR A 130 -5.79 1.21 9.18
N HIS A 131 -4.51 0.84 9.17
CA HIS A 131 -3.97 -0.20 8.32
C HIS A 131 -2.90 -0.98 9.06
N LYS A 132 -2.89 -2.31 8.91
CA LYS A 132 -1.83 -3.16 9.46
C LYS A 132 -1.12 -3.91 8.35
N ARG A 133 0.20 -4.01 8.48
CA ARG A 133 1.05 -4.79 7.59
C ARG A 133 1.90 -5.74 8.40
N ALA A 134 2.14 -6.92 7.84
CA ALA A 134 3.06 -7.89 8.42
C ALA A 134 4.40 -7.86 7.67
N VAL A 135 5.49 -7.74 8.40
CA VAL A 135 6.84 -7.90 7.84
C VAL A 135 7.13 -9.39 7.73
N ILE A 136 7.48 -9.84 6.52
CA ILE A 136 7.71 -11.24 6.21
C ILE A 136 9.07 -11.43 5.53
N THR A 137 9.60 -12.66 5.58
CA THR A 137 10.75 -13.06 4.77
C THR A 137 10.23 -13.44 3.38
N THR A 138 10.62 -12.68 2.37
CA THR A 138 10.07 -12.74 1.01
C THR A 138 10.09 -14.15 0.43
N GLU A 139 11.25 -14.79 0.43
CA GLU A 139 11.42 -16.14 -0.14
C GLU A 139 10.50 -17.17 0.51
N ARG A 140 10.50 -17.24 1.84
CA ARG A 140 9.66 -18.18 2.60
C ARG A 140 8.18 -17.94 2.38
N PHE A 141 7.77 -16.68 2.35
CA PHE A 141 6.38 -16.30 2.11
C PHE A 141 5.91 -16.75 0.72
N LEU A 142 6.72 -16.50 -0.30
CA LEU A 142 6.40 -16.89 -1.68
C LEU A 142 6.36 -18.39 -1.87
N GLU A 143 7.30 -19.14 -1.30
CA GLU A 143 7.31 -20.61 -1.32
C GLU A 143 6.02 -21.19 -0.74
N LYS A 144 5.60 -20.69 0.42
CA LYS A 144 4.35 -21.10 1.06
C LYS A 144 3.12 -20.74 0.21
N THR A 145 3.13 -19.57 -0.40
CA THR A 145 2.02 -19.10 -1.24
C THR A 145 1.87 -19.97 -2.50
N TYR A 146 2.96 -20.20 -3.20
CA TYR A 146 2.94 -20.99 -4.44
C TYR A 146 2.80 -22.50 -4.21
N ALA A 147 2.98 -22.97 -2.99
CA ALA A 147 2.66 -24.35 -2.62
C ALA A 147 1.16 -24.70 -2.74
N LYS A 148 0.31 -23.68 -2.91
CA LYS A 148 -1.14 -23.87 -3.16
C LYS A 148 -1.47 -24.30 -4.58
N LEU A 149 -0.52 -24.17 -5.52
CA LEU A 149 -0.69 -24.63 -6.91
C LEU A 149 -0.56 -26.15 -6.99
#